data_53e06c460f73d6c6810684ee96791204
#
_entry.id   53e06c460f73d6c6810684ee96791204
#
_cell.length_a   1.000
_cell.length_b   1.000
_cell.length_c   1.000
_cell.angle_alpha   90.00
_cell.angle_beta   90.00
_cell.angle_gamma   90.00
#
_symmetry.space_group_name_H-M   'P 1'
#
loop_
_entity.id
_entity.type
_entity.pdbx_description
1 polymer ?
#
loop_
_entity_poly.entity_id
_entity_poly.type
_entity_poly.pdbx_seq_one_letter_code
_entity_poly.pdbx_strand_id
1 'polypeptide(L)'
;LSQSALERLQAEFHDLTTRGRIEVADKIERAREEGDLKENAGYHAAKDEQGHMEGRIRQLEYLLDEPEIVENSLYTIVYDGDSDDMAERYMIGNMEEEVDGADVISATSPLGAALQGASAGDTVTYDAPNGSLTVKVLSVESL
;
A
#
# COMPACT_ATOMS: atom_id res chain seq x y z
N LEU A 1 10.44 2.21 -2.82
CA LEU A 1 9.21 2.74 -3.42
C LEU A 1 9.35 2.89 -4.93
N SER A 2 8.26 2.67 -5.66
CA SER A 2 8.19 3.05 -7.07
C SER A 2 8.05 4.58 -7.19
N GLN A 3 8.36 5.13 -8.36
CA GLN A 3 8.15 6.55 -8.61
C GLN A 3 6.68 6.95 -8.44
N SER A 4 5.77 6.09 -8.89
CA SER A 4 4.33 6.29 -8.77
C SER A 4 3.89 6.33 -7.28
N ALA A 5 4.38 5.42 -6.47
CA ALA A 5 4.10 5.41 -5.03
C ALA A 5 4.66 6.65 -4.35
N LEU A 6 5.88 7.05 -4.69
CA LEU A 6 6.50 8.26 -4.15
C LEU A 6 5.64 9.49 -4.42
N GLU A 7 5.20 9.67 -5.66
CA GLU A 7 4.37 10.82 -6.04
C GLU A 7 3.03 10.83 -5.30
N ARG A 8 2.40 9.66 -5.16
CA ARG A 8 1.14 9.52 -4.42
C ARG A 8 1.31 9.86 -2.94
N LEU A 9 2.37 9.38 -2.31
CA LEU A 9 2.66 9.66 -0.90
C LEU A 9 3.03 11.12 -0.66
N GLN A 10 3.76 11.73 -1.58
CA GLN A 10 4.07 13.17 -1.53
C GLN A 10 2.81 14.01 -1.61
N ALA A 11 1.87 13.66 -2.48
CA ALA A 11 0.59 14.35 -2.61
C ALA A 11 -0.25 14.20 -1.34
N GLU A 12 -0.31 13.00 -0.76
CA GLU A 12 -1.01 12.76 0.51
C GLU A 12 -0.39 13.59 1.63
N PHE A 13 0.93 13.59 1.76
CA PHE A 13 1.64 14.38 2.78
C PHE A 13 1.33 15.87 2.65
N HIS A 14 1.38 16.39 1.44
CA HIS A 14 1.06 17.80 1.18
C HIS A 14 -0.38 18.12 1.57
N ASP A 15 -1.34 17.26 1.18
CA ASP A 15 -2.75 17.44 1.51
C ASP A 15 -3.01 17.42 3.01
N LEU A 16 -2.45 16.45 3.72
CA LEU A 16 -2.64 16.32 5.17
C LEU A 16 -1.99 17.45 5.96
N THR A 17 -0.81 17.91 5.56
CA THR A 17 -0.08 18.99 6.26
C THR A 17 -0.61 20.39 5.94
N THR A 18 -1.47 20.53 4.94
CA THR A 18 -2.12 21.79 4.57
C THR A 18 -3.61 21.71 4.87
N ARG A 19 -4.41 21.27 3.92
CA ARG A 19 -5.86 21.21 4.02
C ARG A 19 -6.32 20.37 5.22
N GLY A 20 -5.72 19.20 5.44
CA GLY A 20 -6.11 18.30 6.52
C GLY A 20 -5.95 18.93 7.90
N ARG A 21 -4.81 19.56 8.16
CA ARG A 21 -4.56 20.23 9.44
C ARG A 21 -5.51 21.40 9.68
N ILE A 22 -5.79 22.17 8.64
CA ILE A 22 -6.72 23.31 8.72
C ILE A 22 -8.14 22.82 9.03
N GLU A 23 -8.61 21.79 8.31
CA GLU A 23 -9.96 21.25 8.49
C GLU A 23 -10.17 20.66 9.88
N VAL A 24 -9.20 19.88 10.39
CA VAL A 24 -9.34 19.27 11.71
C VAL A 24 -9.25 20.30 12.82
N ALA A 25 -8.39 21.31 12.67
CA ALA A 25 -8.30 22.41 13.64
C ALA A 25 -9.62 23.17 13.71
N ASP A 26 -10.28 23.40 12.57
CA ASP A 26 -11.58 24.06 12.50
C ASP A 26 -12.67 23.20 13.16
N LYS A 27 -12.66 21.90 12.97
CA LYS A 27 -13.59 20.97 13.64
C LYS A 27 -13.43 21.00 15.17
N ILE A 28 -12.19 21.04 15.65
CA ILE A 28 -11.90 21.12 17.08
C ILE A 28 -12.41 22.44 17.64
N GLU A 29 -12.15 23.54 16.97
CA GLU A 29 -12.59 24.88 17.42
C GLU A 29 -14.11 24.99 17.49
N ARG A 30 -14.81 24.50 16.47
CA ARG A 30 -16.28 24.47 16.45
C ARG A 30 -16.84 23.61 17.57
N ALA A 31 -16.25 22.45 17.83
CA ALA A 31 -16.69 21.58 18.91
C ALA A 31 -16.47 22.21 20.29
N ARG A 32 -15.38 22.96 20.48
CA ARG A 32 -15.10 23.68 21.72
C ARG A 32 -16.15 24.75 22.01
N GLU A 33 -16.67 25.40 20.99
CA GLU A 33 -17.69 26.43 21.12
C GLU A 33 -19.04 25.88 21.60
N GLU A 34 -19.27 24.57 21.48
CA GLU A 34 -20.55 23.93 21.81
C GLU A 34 -20.69 23.56 23.30
N GLY A 35 -19.67 23.77 24.14
CA GLY A 35 -19.82 23.63 25.58
C GLY A 35 -18.76 22.81 26.29
N ASP A 36 -19.15 22.04 27.32
CA ASP A 36 -18.28 21.32 28.23
C ASP A 36 -17.44 20.26 27.49
N LEU A 37 -16.11 20.39 27.55
CA LEU A 37 -15.18 19.52 26.86
C LEU A 37 -15.22 18.07 27.36
N LYS A 38 -15.57 17.84 28.62
CA LYS A 38 -15.62 16.49 29.21
C LYS A 38 -16.76 15.64 28.66
N GLU A 39 -17.87 16.27 28.29
CA GLU A 39 -19.09 15.60 27.80
C GLU A 39 -19.34 15.88 26.32
N ASN A 40 -18.41 16.52 25.65
CA ASN A 40 -18.54 16.89 24.25
C ASN A 40 -18.00 15.77 23.33
N ALA A 41 -18.90 14.92 22.85
CA ALA A 41 -18.54 13.81 21.95
C ALA A 41 -17.91 14.31 20.64
N GLY A 42 -18.39 15.43 20.09
CA GLY A 42 -17.85 16.03 18.88
C GLY A 42 -16.40 16.51 19.07
N TYR A 43 -16.09 17.09 20.22
CA TYR A 43 -14.73 17.48 20.56
C TYR A 43 -13.79 16.28 20.65
N HIS A 44 -14.20 15.22 21.34
CA HIS A 44 -13.39 14.02 21.48
C HIS A 44 -13.18 13.31 20.14
N ALA A 45 -14.20 13.25 19.30
CA ALA A 45 -14.09 12.67 17.95
C ALA A 45 -13.12 13.47 17.08
N ALA A 46 -13.16 14.81 17.14
CA ALA A 46 -12.26 15.67 16.38
C ALA A 46 -10.81 15.54 16.87
N LYS A 47 -10.59 15.39 18.18
CA LYS A 47 -9.25 15.14 18.75
C LYS A 47 -8.71 13.78 18.33
N ASP A 48 -9.55 12.75 18.29
CA ASP A 48 -9.16 11.41 17.79
C ASP A 48 -8.78 11.48 16.31
N GLU A 49 -9.56 12.16 15.48
CA GLU A 49 -9.26 12.39 14.07
C GLU A 49 -7.91 13.08 13.90
N GLN A 50 -7.64 14.12 14.72
CA GLN A 50 -6.35 14.79 14.70
C GLN A 50 -5.19 13.85 15.04
N GLY A 51 -5.36 13.00 16.05
CA GLY A 51 -4.35 12.02 16.47
C GLY A 51 -4.04 11.02 15.36
N HIS A 52 -5.05 10.49 14.70
CA HIS A 52 -4.89 9.56 13.57
C HIS A 52 -4.19 10.23 12.39
N MET A 53 -4.59 11.44 12.05
CA MET A 53 -3.98 12.21 10.96
C MET A 53 -2.50 12.52 11.25
N GLU A 54 -2.17 12.99 12.45
CA GLU A 54 -0.79 13.28 12.82
C GLU A 54 0.07 12.02 12.86
N GLY A 55 -0.51 10.87 13.24
CA GLY A 55 0.15 9.58 13.15
C GLY A 55 0.49 9.20 11.71
N ARG A 56 -0.45 9.41 10.79
CA ARG A 56 -0.20 9.19 9.35
C ARG A 56 0.87 10.14 8.81
N ILE A 57 0.83 11.40 9.21
CA ILE A 57 1.85 12.39 8.80
C ILE A 57 3.24 11.94 9.23
N ARG A 58 3.41 11.46 10.47
CA ARG A 58 4.70 10.94 10.94
C ARG A 58 5.17 9.73 10.14
N GLN A 59 4.25 8.83 9.80
CA GLN A 59 4.56 7.69 8.94
C GLN A 59 5.04 8.14 7.55
N LEU A 60 4.35 9.13 6.97
CA LEU A 60 4.73 9.69 5.67
C LEU A 60 6.08 10.39 5.72
N GLU A 61 6.37 11.15 6.78
CA GLU A 61 7.68 11.76 6.96
C GLU A 61 8.80 10.73 6.94
N TYR A 62 8.59 9.61 7.62
CA TYR A 62 9.55 8.50 7.62
C TYR A 62 9.72 7.88 6.23
N LEU A 63 8.60 7.59 5.55
CA LEU A 63 8.63 6.97 4.22
C LEU A 63 9.23 7.88 3.14
N LEU A 64 9.07 9.20 3.29
CA LEU A 64 9.55 10.19 2.32
C LEU A 64 10.96 10.72 2.64
N ASP A 65 11.55 10.30 3.75
CA ASP A 65 12.91 10.67 4.13
C ASP A 65 13.91 9.80 3.36
N GLU A 66 14.59 10.42 2.39
CA GLU A 66 15.58 9.76 1.53
C GLU A 66 15.08 8.43 0.94
N PRO A 67 13.93 8.43 0.24
CA PRO A 67 13.37 7.18 -0.26
C PRO A 67 14.21 6.58 -1.37
N GLU A 68 14.38 5.25 -1.33
CA GLU A 68 14.97 4.52 -2.43
C GLU A 68 13.90 4.30 -3.51
N ILE A 69 14.18 4.72 -4.73
CA ILE A 69 13.28 4.54 -5.87
C ILE A 69 13.68 3.28 -6.61
N VAL A 70 12.75 2.34 -6.70
CA VAL A 70 12.97 1.06 -7.39
C VAL A 70 11.89 0.85 -8.44
N GLU A 71 12.27 0.15 -9.51
CA GLU A 71 11.30 -0.32 -10.50
C GLU A 71 10.64 -1.58 -9.97
N ASN A 72 9.31 -1.62 -10.03
CA ASN A 72 8.55 -2.80 -9.65
C ASN A 72 8.21 -3.60 -10.89
N SER A 73 8.20 -4.92 -10.74
CA SER A 73 7.80 -5.84 -11.81
C SER A 73 6.40 -6.37 -11.54
N LEU A 74 5.59 -6.42 -12.60
CA LEU A 74 4.27 -7.01 -12.58
C LEU A 74 4.34 -8.39 -13.20
N TYR A 75 3.97 -9.41 -12.43
CA TYR A 75 4.01 -10.82 -12.84
C TYR A 75 2.60 -11.28 -13.14
N THR A 76 2.41 -11.84 -14.33
CA THR A 76 1.18 -12.55 -14.68
C THR A 76 1.47 -14.04 -14.59
N ILE A 77 0.74 -14.74 -13.72
CA ILE A 77 0.98 -16.14 -13.42
C ILE A 77 -0.28 -16.98 -13.61
N VAL A 78 -0.10 -18.26 -13.83
CA VAL A 78 -1.18 -19.23 -13.82
C VAL A 78 -0.74 -20.46 -13.03
N TYR A 79 -1.64 -21.01 -12.22
CA TYR A 79 -1.35 -22.20 -11.44
C TYR A 79 -1.30 -23.43 -12.35
N ASP A 80 -0.46 -24.39 -11.97
CA ASP A 80 -0.31 -25.64 -12.71
C ASP A 80 -1.67 -26.36 -12.82
N GLY A 81 -2.06 -26.72 -14.03
CA GLY A 81 -3.34 -27.35 -14.31
C GLY A 81 -4.46 -26.39 -14.68
N ASP A 82 -4.29 -25.08 -14.47
CA ASP A 82 -5.27 -24.07 -14.87
C ASP A 82 -5.00 -23.57 -16.29
N SER A 83 -6.05 -23.05 -16.94
CA SER A 83 -5.91 -22.41 -18.25
C SER A 83 -5.45 -20.96 -18.12
N ASP A 84 -4.89 -20.41 -19.21
CA ASP A 84 -4.32 -19.05 -19.22
C ASP A 84 -5.37 -17.96 -18.94
N ASP A 85 -6.64 -18.21 -19.17
CA ASP A 85 -7.73 -17.28 -18.85
C ASP A 85 -8.00 -17.18 -17.32
N MET A 86 -7.41 -18.08 -16.54
CA MET A 86 -7.45 -18.02 -15.07
C MET A 86 -6.21 -17.35 -14.47
N ALA A 87 -5.43 -16.65 -15.28
CA ALA A 87 -4.21 -15.99 -14.83
C ALA A 87 -4.48 -14.90 -13.79
N GLU A 88 -3.57 -14.78 -12.85
CA GLU A 88 -3.57 -13.76 -11.82
C GLU A 88 -2.36 -12.85 -11.98
N ARG A 89 -2.51 -11.59 -11.58
CA ARG A 89 -1.44 -10.60 -11.71
C ARG A 89 -1.00 -10.14 -10.32
N TYR A 90 0.32 -10.15 -10.10
CA TYR A 90 0.93 -9.75 -8.84
C TYR A 90 2.09 -8.80 -9.07
N MET A 91 2.16 -7.76 -8.23
CA MET A 91 3.30 -6.87 -8.16
C MET A 91 4.04 -7.13 -6.84
N ILE A 92 5.36 -7.29 -6.90
CA ILE A 92 6.18 -7.41 -5.69
C ILE A 92 6.55 -6.01 -5.25
N GLY A 93 6.10 -5.63 -4.06
CA GLY A 93 6.34 -4.29 -3.53
C GLY A 93 6.01 -4.20 -2.05
N ASN A 94 6.04 -3.00 -1.51
CA ASN A 94 5.64 -2.76 -0.13
C ASN A 94 4.15 -2.43 -0.04
N MET A 95 3.64 -2.27 1.19
CA MET A 95 2.21 -2.04 1.46
C MET A 95 1.68 -0.72 0.88
N GLU A 96 2.57 0.22 0.50
CA GLU A 96 2.19 1.51 -0.06
C GLU A 96 2.07 1.50 -1.58
N GLU A 97 2.39 0.37 -2.22
CA GLU A 97 2.25 0.22 -3.66
C GLU A 97 0.79 -0.06 -4.03
N GLU A 98 0.35 0.51 -5.14
CA GLU A 98 -0.97 0.25 -5.71
C GLU A 98 -0.84 0.10 -7.21
N VAL A 99 -1.54 -0.88 -7.77
CA VAL A 99 -1.62 -1.08 -9.20
C VAL A 99 -3.01 -1.62 -9.56
N ASP A 100 -3.61 -1.09 -10.63
CA ASP A 100 -4.92 -1.53 -11.06
C ASP A 100 -4.86 -2.94 -11.68
N GLY A 101 -5.80 -3.80 -11.28
CA GLY A 101 -5.93 -5.13 -11.83
C GLY A 101 -4.90 -6.14 -11.34
N ALA A 102 -4.17 -5.83 -10.26
CA ALA A 102 -3.21 -6.75 -9.67
C ALA A 102 -3.17 -6.59 -8.15
N ASP A 103 -2.75 -7.65 -7.46
CA ASP A 103 -2.51 -7.62 -6.03
C ASP A 103 -1.03 -7.32 -5.75
N VAL A 104 -0.77 -6.58 -4.69
CA VAL A 104 0.59 -6.29 -4.24
C VAL A 104 0.96 -7.30 -3.16
N ILE A 105 2.09 -7.99 -3.36
CA ILE A 105 2.61 -8.96 -2.41
C ILE A 105 4.02 -8.57 -1.99
N SER A 106 4.41 -8.97 -0.77
CA SER A 106 5.74 -8.72 -0.24
C SER A 106 6.78 -9.63 -0.90
N ALA A 107 7.97 -9.10 -1.10
CA ALA A 107 9.12 -9.89 -1.54
C ALA A 107 9.50 -11.01 -0.54
N THR A 108 9.11 -10.88 0.71
CA THR A 108 9.35 -11.88 1.76
C THR A 108 8.25 -12.92 1.86
N SER A 109 7.10 -12.73 1.20
CA SER A 109 6.05 -13.74 1.14
C SER A 109 6.53 -14.96 0.34
N PRO A 110 5.98 -16.17 0.59
CA PRO A 110 6.41 -17.36 -0.16
C PRO A 110 6.31 -17.20 -1.68
N LEU A 111 5.18 -16.70 -2.18
CA LEU A 111 5.00 -16.46 -3.61
C LEU A 111 5.91 -15.34 -4.12
N GLY A 112 6.03 -14.23 -3.39
CA GLY A 112 6.90 -13.11 -3.77
C GLY A 112 8.36 -13.52 -3.86
N ALA A 113 8.86 -14.29 -2.89
CA ALA A 113 10.22 -14.81 -2.91
C ALA A 113 10.47 -15.74 -4.10
N ALA A 114 9.49 -16.58 -4.45
CA ALA A 114 9.59 -17.50 -5.59
C ALA A 114 9.58 -16.75 -6.92
N LEU A 115 8.83 -15.66 -7.04
CA LEU A 115 8.72 -14.87 -8.27
C LEU A 115 9.91 -13.95 -8.52
N GLN A 116 10.66 -13.57 -7.49
CA GLN A 116 11.82 -12.69 -7.67
C GLN A 116 12.84 -13.30 -8.63
N GLY A 117 13.20 -12.52 -9.65
CA GLY A 117 14.15 -12.96 -10.66
C GLY A 117 13.60 -13.91 -11.70
N ALA A 118 12.33 -14.29 -11.63
CA ALA A 118 11.69 -15.14 -12.62
C ALA A 118 11.45 -14.38 -13.92
N SER A 119 11.53 -15.11 -15.04
CA SER A 119 11.30 -14.58 -16.39
C SER A 119 10.05 -15.23 -16.99
N ALA A 120 9.50 -14.61 -18.04
CA ALA A 120 8.39 -15.18 -18.77
C ALA A 120 8.75 -16.58 -19.29
N GLY A 121 7.86 -17.53 -19.08
CA GLY A 121 8.08 -18.94 -19.40
C GLY A 121 8.63 -19.80 -18.27
N ASP A 122 9.10 -19.18 -17.19
CA ASP A 122 9.60 -19.93 -16.04
C ASP A 122 8.45 -20.56 -15.24
N THR A 123 8.77 -21.68 -14.61
CA THR A 123 7.87 -22.36 -13.67
C THR A 123 8.52 -22.31 -12.29
N VAL A 124 7.80 -21.80 -11.31
CA VAL A 124 8.31 -21.68 -9.93
C VAL A 124 7.38 -22.40 -8.96
N THR A 125 7.95 -22.88 -7.87
CA THR A 125 7.22 -23.58 -6.82
C THR A 125 7.44 -22.86 -5.50
N TYR A 126 6.38 -22.73 -4.71
CA TYR A 126 6.46 -22.11 -3.39
C TYR A 126 5.65 -22.90 -2.37
N ASP A 127 5.99 -22.76 -1.10
CA ASP A 127 5.30 -23.45 -0.01
C ASP A 127 4.13 -22.60 0.47
N ALA A 128 2.92 -23.16 0.35
CA ALA A 128 1.71 -22.59 0.90
C ALA A 128 1.29 -23.37 2.16
N PRO A 129 0.36 -22.84 2.99
CA PRO A 129 -0.06 -23.51 4.22
C PRO A 129 -0.55 -24.95 4.04
N ASN A 130 -1.15 -25.25 2.88
CA ASN A 130 -1.70 -26.58 2.57
C ASN A 130 -0.80 -27.43 1.68
N GLY A 131 0.47 -27.04 1.48
CA GLY A 131 1.44 -27.75 0.67
C GLY A 131 2.08 -26.88 -0.40
N SER A 132 2.94 -27.49 -1.22
CA SER A 132 3.63 -26.77 -2.30
C SER A 132 2.69 -26.50 -3.48
N LEU A 133 2.77 -25.28 -4.02
CA LEU A 133 2.05 -24.88 -5.21
C LEU A 133 3.04 -24.49 -6.31
N THR A 134 2.69 -24.83 -7.55
CA THR A 134 3.51 -24.53 -8.73
C THR A 134 2.77 -23.56 -9.65
N VAL A 135 3.45 -22.52 -10.09
CA VAL A 135 2.90 -21.52 -11.00
C VAL A 135 3.81 -21.35 -12.20
N LYS A 136 3.21 -21.07 -13.35
CA LYS A 136 3.92 -20.69 -14.56
C LYS A 136 3.84 -19.18 -14.73
N VAL A 137 4.97 -18.55 -14.99
CA VAL A 137 5.04 -17.11 -15.27
C VAL A 137 4.74 -16.89 -16.75
N LEU A 138 3.62 -16.26 -17.04
CA LEU A 138 3.20 -15.96 -18.42
C LEU A 138 3.87 -14.70 -18.94
N SER A 139 3.98 -13.67 -18.13
CA SER A 139 4.65 -12.41 -18.50
C SER A 139 5.23 -11.71 -17.30
N VAL A 140 6.24 -10.86 -17.52
CA VAL A 140 6.85 -9.97 -16.55
C VAL A 140 6.93 -8.60 -17.20
N GLU A 141 6.29 -7.61 -16.56
CA GLU A 141 6.28 -6.23 -17.04
C GLU A 141 6.96 -5.33 -16.00
N SER A 142 7.84 -4.44 -16.46
CA SER A 142 8.43 -3.37 -15.61
C SER A 142 7.46 -2.19 -15.53
N LEU A 143 7.21 -1.73 -14.32
CA LEU A 143 6.33 -0.58 -14.07
C LEU A 143 7.12 0.71 -13.79
#